data_cd2b2fb2c1ab601bc2c503598baba332
#
_entry.id   cd2b2fb2c1ab601bc2c503598baba332
#
_cell.length_a   1.000
_cell.length_b   1.000
_cell.length_c   1.000
_cell.angle_alpha   90.00
_cell.angle_beta   90.00
_cell.angle_gamma   90.00
#
_symmetry.space_group_name_H-M   'P 1'
#
loop_
_entity.id
_entity.type
_entity.pdbx_description
1 polymer ?
#
loop_
_entity_poly.entity_id
_entity_poly.type
_entity_poly.pdbx_seq_one_letter_code
_entity_poly.pdbx_strand_id
1 'polypeptide(L)'
;MSHSSILLIDDSPGERELFRLALVQTGLDVTLSAEPDAEAAFHFMNNHSDLPSLILLDWNLGKQRGDEFLKRLRADTRLAGIPVVVFTTSDDASDLSLAYANGANGYVVKPGTFAELIQCTTDICRYWLERNRVPHMVGTPC
;
A
#
# COMPACT_ATOMS: atom_id res chain seq x y z
N MET A 1 -14.51 10.52 13.28
CA MET A 1 -13.16 10.66 12.75
C MET A 1 -12.66 9.29 12.29
N SER A 2 -12.26 9.19 11.06
CA SER A 2 -11.81 7.89 10.54
C SER A 2 -10.40 7.59 11.04
N HIS A 3 -10.17 6.32 11.36
CA HIS A 3 -8.87 5.83 11.76
C HIS A 3 -8.04 5.51 10.52
N SER A 4 -6.80 5.95 10.48
CA SER A 4 -5.92 5.68 9.34
C SER A 4 -5.46 4.23 9.33
N SER A 5 -5.51 3.60 8.17
CA SER A 5 -5.11 2.20 8.03
C SER A 5 -4.32 1.97 6.75
N ILE A 6 -3.36 1.06 6.83
CA ILE A 6 -2.54 0.64 5.70
C ILE A 6 -2.81 -0.84 5.44
N LEU A 7 -2.98 -1.19 4.17
CA LEU A 7 -2.93 -2.58 3.71
C LEU A 7 -1.60 -2.80 3.00
N LEU A 8 -0.76 -3.65 3.57
CA LEU A 8 0.52 -4.03 2.98
C LEU A 8 0.34 -5.34 2.24
N ILE A 9 0.75 -5.39 0.97
CA ILE A 9 0.71 -6.60 0.16
C ILE A 9 2.14 -6.98 -0.19
N ASP A 10 2.64 -8.06 0.38
CA ASP A 10 4.02 -8.51 0.25
C ASP A 10 4.06 -10.00 0.52
N ASP A 11 4.64 -10.79 -0.39
CA ASP A 11 4.65 -12.24 -0.27
C ASP A 11 5.67 -12.78 0.74
N SER A 12 6.58 -11.94 1.23
CA SER A 12 7.59 -12.33 2.21
C SER A 12 7.10 -12.15 3.64
N PRO A 13 6.96 -13.22 4.43
CA PRO A 13 6.60 -13.07 5.85
C PRO A 13 7.60 -12.23 6.63
N GLY A 14 8.90 -12.35 6.32
CA GLY A 14 9.94 -11.56 6.97
C GLY A 14 9.80 -10.07 6.68
N GLU A 15 9.50 -9.71 5.44
CA GLU A 15 9.32 -8.31 5.06
C GLU A 15 8.06 -7.73 5.70
N ARG A 16 6.97 -8.49 5.78
CA ARG A 16 5.76 -8.04 6.44
C ARG A 16 6.03 -7.77 7.93
N GLU A 17 6.78 -8.64 8.59
CA GLU A 17 7.12 -8.44 10.00
C GLU A 17 8.05 -7.24 10.22
N LEU A 18 9.03 -7.07 9.35
CA LEU A 18 9.93 -5.90 9.44
C LEU A 18 9.15 -4.59 9.30
N PHE A 19 8.21 -4.54 8.36
CA PHE A 19 7.40 -3.34 8.20
C PHE A 19 6.54 -3.08 9.44
N ARG A 20 5.92 -4.13 10.00
CA ARG A 20 5.13 -4.02 11.22
C ARG A 20 5.96 -3.44 12.37
N LEU A 21 7.17 -3.97 12.55
CA LEU A 21 8.06 -3.48 13.60
C LEU A 21 8.48 -2.03 13.37
N ALA A 22 8.77 -1.67 12.11
CA ALA A 22 9.12 -0.30 11.77
C ALA A 22 7.95 0.65 12.04
N LEU A 23 6.74 0.25 11.70
CA LEU A 23 5.56 1.07 11.95
C LEU A 23 5.35 1.31 13.45
N VAL A 24 5.52 0.29 14.28
CA VAL A 24 5.47 0.44 15.74
C VAL A 24 6.49 1.49 16.21
N GLN A 25 7.71 1.44 15.65
CA GLN A 25 8.76 2.37 16.05
C GLN A 25 8.48 3.82 15.64
N THR A 26 7.61 4.05 14.67
CA THR A 26 7.24 5.43 14.30
C THR A 26 6.42 6.13 15.38
N GLY A 27 5.76 5.38 16.25
CA GLY A 27 4.86 5.93 17.26
C GLY A 27 3.55 6.47 16.70
N LEU A 28 3.30 6.31 15.42
CA LEU A 28 2.07 6.82 14.79
C LEU A 28 0.90 5.86 15.03
N ASP A 29 -0.29 6.45 15.15
CA ASP A 29 -1.52 5.69 15.36
C ASP A 29 -2.12 5.26 14.02
N VAL A 30 -1.61 4.16 13.48
CA VAL A 30 -2.01 3.62 12.19
C VAL A 30 -2.23 2.12 12.33
N THR A 31 -3.38 1.65 11.86
CA THR A 31 -3.66 0.21 11.85
C THR A 31 -3.03 -0.43 10.61
N LEU A 32 -2.36 -1.54 10.79
CA LEU A 32 -1.75 -2.29 9.69
C LEU A 32 -2.48 -3.60 9.48
N SER A 33 -2.86 -3.87 8.25
CA SER A 33 -3.26 -5.20 7.78
C SER A 33 -2.25 -5.62 6.72
N ALA A 34 -1.83 -6.88 6.74
CA ALA A 34 -0.81 -7.37 5.82
C ALA A 34 -1.28 -8.67 5.18
N GLU A 35 -1.18 -8.76 3.85
CA GLU A 35 -1.62 -9.92 3.09
C GLU A 35 -0.51 -10.37 2.14
N PRO A 36 -0.43 -11.68 1.87
CA PRO A 36 0.70 -12.22 1.08
C PRO A 36 0.55 -12.08 -0.43
N ASP A 37 -0.66 -11.86 -0.93
CA ASP A 37 -0.89 -11.83 -2.38
C ASP A 37 -2.16 -11.03 -2.72
N ALA A 38 -2.41 -10.89 -4.01
CA ALA A 38 -3.55 -10.12 -4.51
C ALA A 38 -4.89 -10.72 -4.09
N GLU A 39 -5.03 -12.04 -4.16
CA GLU A 39 -6.30 -12.69 -3.82
C GLU A 39 -6.66 -12.48 -2.36
N ALA A 40 -5.67 -12.64 -1.45
CA ALA A 40 -5.88 -12.40 -0.03
C ALA A 40 -6.22 -10.92 0.23
N ALA A 41 -5.58 -10.00 -0.49
CA ALA A 41 -5.86 -8.58 -0.36
C ALA A 41 -7.29 -8.23 -0.78
N PHE A 42 -7.75 -8.75 -1.92
CA PHE A 42 -9.12 -8.51 -2.37
C PHE A 42 -10.14 -9.16 -1.44
N HIS A 43 -9.84 -10.36 -0.95
CA HIS A 43 -10.70 -11.02 0.04
C HIS A 43 -10.82 -10.16 1.30
N PHE A 44 -9.71 -9.63 1.79
CA PHE A 44 -9.72 -8.73 2.94
C PHE A 44 -10.59 -7.50 2.69
N MET A 45 -10.40 -6.81 1.57
CA MET A 45 -11.16 -5.60 1.25
C MET A 45 -12.64 -5.87 1.03
N ASN A 46 -12.98 -7.02 0.46
CA ASN A 46 -14.38 -7.37 0.18
C ASN A 46 -15.14 -7.80 1.43
N ASN A 47 -14.44 -8.18 2.49
CA ASN A 47 -15.04 -8.65 3.74
C ASN A 47 -14.95 -7.64 4.89
N HIS A 48 -14.49 -6.41 4.60
CA HIS A 48 -14.40 -5.34 5.58
C HIS A 48 -15.18 -4.13 5.07
N SER A 49 -15.95 -3.51 5.98
CA SER A 49 -16.71 -2.30 5.64
C SER A 49 -15.79 -1.09 5.47
N ASP A 50 -14.72 -1.03 6.28
CA ASP A 50 -13.76 0.07 6.22
C ASP A 50 -12.63 -0.29 5.27
N LEU A 51 -12.49 0.49 4.20
CA LEU A 51 -11.40 0.30 3.25
C LEU A 51 -10.10 0.90 3.79
N PRO A 52 -8.94 0.35 3.37
CA PRO A 52 -7.67 0.94 3.78
C PRO A 52 -7.52 2.37 3.25
N SER A 53 -6.82 3.19 4.03
CA SER A 53 -6.51 4.56 3.63
C SER A 53 -5.38 4.60 2.60
N LEU A 54 -4.55 3.58 2.59
CA LEU A 54 -3.38 3.47 1.73
C LEU A 54 -3.06 2.00 1.50
N ILE A 55 -2.72 1.63 0.28
CA ILE A 55 -2.17 0.31 -0.03
C ILE A 55 -0.68 0.48 -0.33
N LEU A 56 0.15 -0.31 0.35
CA LEU A 56 1.56 -0.47 0.01
C LEU A 56 1.70 -1.80 -0.71
N LEU A 57 2.18 -1.75 -1.94
CA LEU A 57 2.20 -2.90 -2.83
C LEU A 57 3.63 -3.27 -3.21
N ASP A 58 4.08 -4.48 -2.85
CA ASP A 58 5.31 -4.99 -3.41
C ASP A 58 5.07 -5.34 -4.87
N TRP A 59 6.03 -4.99 -5.73
CA TRP A 59 5.88 -5.19 -7.17
C TRP A 59 5.98 -6.66 -7.56
N ASN A 60 6.76 -7.43 -6.82
CA ASN A 60 6.97 -8.85 -7.10
C ASN A 60 6.20 -9.69 -6.08
N LEU A 61 5.07 -10.25 -6.48
CA LEU A 61 4.20 -11.05 -5.63
C LEU A 61 4.26 -12.53 -6.06
N GLY A 62 5.46 -13.11 -5.99
CA GLY A 62 5.64 -14.49 -6.41
C GLY A 62 5.39 -14.67 -7.92
N LYS A 63 4.33 -15.38 -8.27
CA LYS A 63 3.99 -15.63 -9.69
C LYS A 63 3.26 -14.48 -10.35
N GLN A 64 2.72 -13.55 -9.56
CA GLN A 64 2.00 -12.40 -10.09
C GLN A 64 2.83 -11.13 -9.92
N ARG A 65 2.67 -10.22 -10.86
CA ARG A 65 3.27 -8.90 -10.74
C ARG A 65 2.22 -7.92 -10.24
N GLY A 66 2.71 -6.82 -9.68
CA GLY A 66 1.83 -5.79 -9.13
C GLY A 66 0.92 -5.13 -10.16
N ASP A 67 1.28 -5.16 -11.45
CA ASP A 67 0.47 -4.54 -12.49
C ASP A 67 -0.90 -5.21 -12.61
N GLU A 68 -0.99 -6.52 -12.44
CA GLU A 68 -2.27 -7.23 -12.47
C GLU A 68 -3.17 -6.81 -11.29
N PHE A 69 -2.57 -6.66 -10.12
CA PHE A 69 -3.28 -6.15 -8.95
C PHE A 69 -3.83 -4.75 -9.21
N LEU A 70 -2.99 -3.86 -9.73
CA LEU A 70 -3.39 -2.47 -10.01
C LEU A 70 -4.53 -2.39 -11.02
N LYS A 71 -4.43 -3.14 -12.11
CA LYS A 71 -5.48 -3.17 -13.13
C LYS A 71 -6.83 -3.57 -12.53
N ARG A 72 -6.82 -4.63 -11.73
CA ARG A 72 -8.04 -5.13 -11.10
C ARG A 72 -8.59 -4.14 -10.08
N LEU A 73 -7.73 -3.52 -9.30
CA LEU A 73 -8.12 -2.52 -8.29
C LEU A 73 -8.79 -1.31 -8.96
N ARG A 74 -8.16 -0.77 -10.01
CA ARG A 74 -8.66 0.42 -10.70
C ARG A 74 -9.94 0.16 -11.49
N ALA A 75 -10.21 -1.09 -11.84
CA ALA A 75 -11.44 -1.48 -12.53
C ALA A 75 -12.63 -1.64 -11.56
N ASP A 76 -12.38 -1.74 -10.27
CA ASP A 76 -13.41 -1.91 -9.26
C ASP A 76 -13.84 -0.53 -8.75
N THR A 77 -15.09 -0.13 -8.99
CA THR A 77 -15.56 1.21 -8.63
C THR A 77 -15.51 1.50 -7.14
N ARG A 78 -15.65 0.46 -6.31
CA ARG A 78 -15.59 0.60 -4.84
C ARG A 78 -14.16 0.86 -4.37
N LEU A 79 -13.17 0.31 -5.04
CA LEU A 79 -11.77 0.32 -4.63
C LEU A 79 -10.90 1.32 -5.39
N ALA A 80 -11.40 1.82 -6.51
CA ALA A 80 -10.60 2.58 -7.49
C ALA A 80 -9.99 3.87 -6.93
N GLY A 81 -10.56 4.43 -5.86
CA GLY A 81 -10.05 5.67 -5.27
C GLY A 81 -8.97 5.48 -4.21
N ILE A 82 -8.63 4.25 -3.84
CA ILE A 82 -7.65 4.01 -2.80
C ILE A 82 -6.24 4.34 -3.33
N PRO A 83 -5.47 5.20 -2.63
CA PRO A 83 -4.09 5.45 -3.05
C PRO A 83 -3.23 4.19 -2.95
N VAL A 84 -2.42 3.94 -3.96
CA VAL A 84 -1.48 2.82 -3.98
C VAL A 84 -0.07 3.36 -4.16
N VAL A 85 0.81 3.02 -3.23
CA VAL A 85 2.24 3.29 -3.33
C VAL A 85 2.95 1.95 -3.49
N VAL A 86 3.69 1.79 -4.58
CA VAL A 86 4.53 0.61 -4.77
C VAL A 86 5.70 0.72 -3.80
N PHE A 87 5.96 -0.34 -3.04
CA PHE A 87 7.00 -0.38 -2.03
C PHE A 87 7.80 -1.66 -2.22
N THR A 88 8.93 -1.56 -2.90
CA THR A 88 9.64 -2.73 -3.44
C THR A 88 11.15 -2.51 -3.43
N THR A 89 11.91 -3.60 -3.49
CA THR A 89 13.36 -3.51 -3.63
C THR A 89 13.79 -3.20 -5.07
N SER A 90 12.89 -3.32 -6.04
CA SER A 90 13.22 -3.04 -7.44
C SER A 90 13.29 -1.55 -7.71
N ASP A 91 14.40 -1.09 -8.31
CA ASP A 91 14.48 0.27 -8.85
C ASP A 91 14.60 0.26 -10.39
N ASP A 92 14.17 -0.83 -11.01
CA ASP A 92 14.19 -1.00 -12.46
C ASP A 92 13.24 0.03 -13.12
N ALA A 93 13.77 0.74 -14.12
CA ALA A 93 13.01 1.78 -14.80
C ALA A 93 11.74 1.26 -15.50
N SER A 94 11.77 0.02 -16.00
CA SER A 94 10.61 -0.57 -16.64
C SER A 94 9.51 -0.90 -15.62
N ASP A 95 9.87 -1.34 -14.42
CA ASP A 95 8.90 -1.57 -13.34
C ASP A 95 8.28 -0.27 -12.90
N LEU A 96 9.09 0.79 -12.76
CA LEU A 96 8.61 2.11 -12.39
C LEU A 96 7.59 2.63 -13.41
N SER A 97 7.93 2.56 -14.69
CA SER A 97 7.03 3.02 -15.76
C SER A 97 5.73 2.22 -15.80
N LEU A 98 5.83 0.91 -15.66
CA LEU A 98 4.67 0.03 -15.70
C LEU A 98 3.75 0.27 -14.50
N ALA A 99 4.33 0.53 -13.32
CA ALA A 99 3.56 0.83 -12.13
C ALA A 99 2.68 2.07 -12.33
N TYR A 100 3.29 3.18 -12.76
CA TYR A 100 2.53 4.40 -13.00
C TYR A 100 1.54 4.26 -14.15
N ALA A 101 1.90 3.55 -15.21
CA ALA A 101 0.99 3.32 -16.33
C ALA A 101 -0.27 2.56 -15.93
N ASN A 102 -0.19 1.73 -14.89
CA ASN A 102 -1.32 0.94 -14.40
C ASN A 102 -2.03 1.57 -13.19
N GLY A 103 -1.67 2.80 -12.81
CA GLY A 103 -2.42 3.54 -11.82
C GLY A 103 -1.81 3.63 -10.43
N ALA A 104 -0.50 3.36 -10.28
CA ALA A 104 0.17 3.62 -9.01
C ALA A 104 0.22 5.13 -8.75
N ASN A 105 0.09 5.52 -7.50
CA ASN A 105 0.16 6.92 -7.07
C ASN A 105 1.56 7.31 -6.63
N GLY A 106 2.38 6.34 -6.25
CA GLY A 106 3.75 6.56 -5.85
C GLY A 106 4.57 5.30 -5.98
N TYR A 107 5.89 5.45 -5.88
CA TYR A 107 6.82 4.34 -6.03
C TYR A 107 8.00 4.60 -5.10
N VAL A 108 8.22 3.74 -4.14
CA VAL A 108 9.27 3.87 -3.14
C VAL A 108 10.12 2.61 -3.15
N VAL A 109 11.43 2.78 -3.29
CA VAL A 109 12.38 1.67 -3.19
C VAL A 109 12.66 1.41 -1.71
N LYS A 110 12.52 0.15 -1.29
CA LYS A 110 12.74 -0.24 0.10
C LYS A 110 14.17 0.09 0.53
N PRO A 111 14.35 0.76 1.69
CA PRO A 111 15.69 1.04 2.18
C PRO A 111 16.39 -0.21 2.69
N GLY A 112 17.72 -0.14 2.78
CA GLY A 112 18.54 -1.29 3.12
C GLY A 112 18.77 -1.52 4.61
N THR A 113 18.44 -0.57 5.48
CA THR A 113 18.64 -0.71 6.92
C THR A 113 17.32 -0.53 7.65
N PHE A 114 17.22 -1.10 8.85
CA PHE A 114 16.00 -0.96 9.66
C PHE A 114 15.78 0.50 10.09
N ALA A 115 16.86 1.22 10.44
CA ALA A 115 16.74 2.62 10.81
C ALA A 115 16.16 3.46 9.65
N GLU A 116 16.63 3.22 8.44
CA GLU A 116 16.10 3.89 7.24
C GLU A 116 14.66 3.46 6.95
N LEU A 117 14.32 2.20 7.23
CA LEU A 117 12.95 1.73 7.07
C LEU A 117 11.99 2.46 8.01
N ILE A 118 12.39 2.69 9.26
CA ILE A 118 11.58 3.47 10.21
C ILE A 118 11.34 4.87 9.67
N GLN A 119 12.40 5.53 9.20
CA GLN A 119 12.28 6.88 8.64
C GLN A 119 11.40 6.90 7.39
N CYS A 120 11.61 5.96 6.49
CA CYS A 120 10.83 5.83 5.27
C CYS A 120 9.35 5.60 5.59
N THR A 121 9.06 4.71 6.54
CA THR A 121 7.69 4.43 6.98
C THR A 121 7.04 5.67 7.58
N THR A 122 7.78 6.44 8.38
CA THR A 122 7.32 7.70 8.94
C THR A 122 6.94 8.67 7.83
N ASP A 123 7.82 8.83 6.83
CA ASP A 123 7.59 9.75 5.71
C ASP A 123 6.38 9.35 4.88
N ILE A 124 6.23 8.06 4.60
CA ILE A 124 5.07 7.53 3.88
C ILE A 124 3.78 7.84 4.63
N CYS A 125 3.73 7.54 5.91
CA CYS A 125 2.55 7.77 6.72
C CYS A 125 2.19 9.26 6.78
N ARG A 126 3.18 10.11 7.01
CA ARG A 126 2.94 11.54 7.12
C ARG A 126 2.45 12.15 5.81
N TYR A 127 3.01 11.73 4.69
CA TYR A 127 2.55 12.26 3.42
C TYR A 127 1.19 11.69 3.02
N TRP A 128 1.08 10.37 2.98
CA TRP A 128 -0.10 9.73 2.37
C TRP A 128 -1.31 9.70 3.29
N LEU A 129 -1.12 9.71 4.60
CA LEU A 129 -2.23 9.64 5.56
C LEU A 129 -2.58 10.99 6.17
N GLU A 130 -1.67 11.97 6.14
CA GLU A 130 -1.90 13.28 6.74
C GLU A 130 -1.92 14.41 5.72
N ARG A 131 -1.01 14.41 4.74
CA ARG A 131 -0.87 15.51 3.78
C ARG A 131 -1.65 15.30 2.50
N ASN A 132 -1.62 14.07 1.96
CA ASN A 132 -2.29 13.78 0.71
C ASN A 132 -3.81 13.86 0.87
N ARG A 133 -4.48 14.35 -0.18
CA ARG A 133 -5.94 14.44 -0.20
C ARG A 133 -6.47 13.58 -1.34
N VAL A 134 -7.56 12.87 -1.07
CA VAL A 134 -8.22 12.04 -2.07
C VAL A 134 -9.65 12.52 -2.26
N PRO A 135 -10.24 12.36 -3.46
CA PRO A 135 -11.64 12.70 -3.65
C PRO A 135 -12.53 11.73 -2.87
N HIS A 136 -13.71 12.20 -2.49
CA HIS A 136 -14.68 11.32 -1.87
C HIS A 136 -15.14 10.26 -2.86
N MET A 137 -15.30 9.04 -2.34
CA MET A 137 -15.83 7.94 -3.15
C MET A 137 -17.31 8.19 -3.43
N VAL A 138 -17.78 7.68 -4.58
CA VAL A 138 -19.20 7.75 -4.94
C VAL A 138 -20.02 7.06 -3.84
N GLY A 139 -21.06 7.76 -3.35
CA GLY A 139 -21.88 7.26 -2.27
C GLY A 139 -21.34 7.50 -0.88
N THR A 140 -20.16 8.09 -0.75
CA THR A 140 -19.57 8.43 0.55
C THR A 140 -20.09 9.79 1.02
N PRO A 141 -20.65 9.88 2.23
CA PRO A 141 -21.09 11.18 2.75
C PRO A 141 -19.91 12.12 2.94
N CYS A 142 -20.13 13.36 2.67
CA CYS A 142 -19.12 14.39 2.92
C CYS A 142 -19.03 14.81 4.38
#